data_ab1480918fb5c10b3a5a7731251c55da
#
_entry.id   ab1480918fb5c10b3a5a7731251c55da
#
_cell.length_a   1.000
_cell.length_b   1.000
_cell.length_c   1.000
_cell.angle_alpha   90.00
_cell.angle_beta   90.00
_cell.angle_gamma   90.00
#
_symmetry.space_group_name_H-M   'P 1'
#
loop_
_entity.id
_entity.type
_entity.pdbx_description
1 polymer ?
#
loop_
_entity_poly.entity_id
_entity_poly.type
_entity_poly.pdbx_seq_one_letter_code
_entity_poly.pdbx_strand_id
1 'polypeptide(L)'
;MTAHDKEDHMDAELKKKCDLFIDNYGILTSEYKAEDDDIILSACCLLAGLNSAADTERLREAYEILKENAGPFSALRGSAMVPLICKMSIAKDPAAYLDEVAGICAELNEGAVKGNPMIIPAAMVIRVHVNGADPSETIAQTKEIFRRMKKAHPFLTSEEDIPFAAMLASAGPETDEETDVRIARTEEIYKLLSKEFWDKNAAQSLSHTLALADAPAEETCRKAMEIYDILKKKGRKFGSGRSLSVLGTLVMTGLPAEELAEELLDADAYLTARLPAIADDDKEIRLVYAAQMVYSAHLEKAGTAAFTVLGLTMEATVGIGELSLFM
;
A
#
# COMPACT_ATOMS: atom_id res chain seq x y z
N MET A 1 27.31 16.18 10.05
CA MET A 1 26.78 14.98 10.71
C MET A 1 27.08 13.82 9.77
N THR A 2 27.82 12.84 10.22
CA THR A 2 28.11 11.63 9.44
C THR A 2 26.88 10.70 9.46
N ALA A 3 26.82 9.74 8.53
CA ALA A 3 25.72 8.75 8.53
C ALA A 3 25.59 8.02 9.87
N HIS A 4 26.70 7.83 10.58
CA HIS A 4 26.77 7.19 11.91
C HIS A 4 26.15 8.06 13.03
N ASP A 5 26.28 9.40 12.94
CA ASP A 5 25.66 10.31 13.93
C ASP A 5 24.13 10.38 13.78
N LYS A 6 23.59 10.03 12.63
CA LYS A 6 22.14 9.99 12.36
C LYS A 6 21.47 8.71 12.87
N GLU A 7 22.19 7.61 12.92
CA GLU A 7 21.68 6.33 13.43
C GLU A 7 21.31 6.37 14.91
N ASP A 8 22.05 7.15 15.71
CA ASP A 8 21.82 7.31 17.16
C ASP A 8 20.56 8.16 17.48
N HIS A 9 19.95 8.81 16.48
CA HIS A 9 18.81 9.70 16.67
C HIS A 9 17.49 9.19 16.03
N MET A 10 17.56 8.13 15.20
CA MET A 10 16.36 7.54 14.59
C MET A 10 15.44 6.91 15.67
N ASP A 11 14.14 7.09 15.54
CA ASP A 11 13.17 6.42 16.42
C ASP A 11 13.41 4.89 16.39
N ALA A 12 13.33 4.26 17.57
CA ALA A 12 13.70 2.84 17.73
C ALA A 12 12.74 1.91 16.97
N GLU A 13 11.44 2.25 16.89
CA GLU A 13 10.47 1.45 16.14
C GLU A 13 10.65 1.64 14.64
N LEU A 14 10.94 2.88 14.19
CA LEU A 14 11.27 3.14 12.78
C LEU A 14 12.53 2.39 12.35
N LYS A 15 13.57 2.39 13.19
CA LYS A 15 14.79 1.62 12.93
C LYS A 15 14.49 0.13 12.80
N LYS A 16 13.68 -0.43 13.71
CA LYS A 16 13.27 -1.84 13.67
C LYS A 16 12.51 -2.18 12.39
N LYS A 17 11.61 -1.30 11.92
CA LYS A 17 10.91 -1.49 10.63
C LYS A 17 11.89 -1.52 9.45
N CYS A 18 12.84 -0.58 9.42
CA CYS A 18 13.88 -0.54 8.40
C CYS A 18 14.79 -1.79 8.45
N ASP A 19 15.19 -2.24 9.63
CA ASP A 19 15.99 -3.46 9.79
C ASP A 19 15.22 -4.70 9.28
N LEU A 20 13.94 -4.85 9.64
CA LEU A 20 13.08 -5.92 9.11
C LEU A 20 12.96 -5.87 7.58
N PHE A 21 12.81 -4.68 7.00
CA PHE A 21 12.75 -4.51 5.56
C PHE A 21 14.03 -5.03 4.88
N ILE A 22 15.21 -4.67 5.43
CA ILE A 22 16.52 -5.08 4.92
C ILE A 22 16.72 -6.60 5.05
N ASP A 23 16.41 -7.17 6.21
CA ASP A 23 16.56 -8.61 6.48
C ASP A 23 15.63 -9.42 5.56
N ASN A 24 14.37 -8.97 5.39
CA ASN A 24 13.40 -9.59 4.49
C ASN A 24 13.89 -9.56 3.03
N TYR A 25 14.51 -8.46 2.58
CA TYR A 25 15.06 -8.37 1.23
C TYR A 25 16.12 -9.44 0.96
N GLY A 26 17.04 -9.66 1.90
CA GLY A 26 18.06 -10.70 1.77
C GLY A 26 17.47 -12.11 1.62
N ILE A 27 16.41 -12.42 2.36
CA ILE A 27 15.74 -13.73 2.31
C ILE A 27 14.92 -13.86 1.01
N LEU A 28 14.06 -12.88 0.70
CA LEU A 28 13.17 -12.95 -0.46
C LEU A 28 13.93 -12.97 -1.77
N THR A 29 14.97 -12.16 -1.93
CA THR A 29 15.84 -12.19 -3.12
C THR A 29 16.53 -13.54 -3.30
N SER A 30 16.88 -14.20 -2.20
CA SER A 30 17.48 -15.56 -2.25
C SER A 30 16.48 -16.63 -2.69
N GLU A 31 15.21 -16.54 -2.24
CA GLU A 31 14.17 -17.50 -2.55
C GLU A 31 13.52 -17.26 -3.92
N TYR A 32 13.36 -16.01 -4.34
CA TYR A 32 12.63 -15.60 -5.56
C TYR A 32 13.54 -14.89 -6.56
N LYS A 33 14.67 -15.50 -6.94
CA LYS A 33 15.72 -14.94 -7.81
C LYS A 33 15.27 -14.53 -9.21
N ALA A 34 14.13 -14.99 -9.66
CA ALA A 34 13.60 -14.72 -11.00
C ALA A 34 12.58 -13.58 -11.02
N GLU A 35 12.22 -13.07 -9.83
CA GLU A 35 11.26 -11.98 -9.71
C GLU A 35 11.96 -10.62 -9.76
N ASP A 36 11.23 -9.62 -10.21
CA ASP A 36 11.72 -8.25 -10.28
C ASP A 36 11.91 -7.63 -8.88
N ASP A 37 12.91 -6.79 -8.73
CA ASP A 37 13.26 -6.15 -7.45
C ASP A 37 12.07 -5.36 -6.86
N ASP A 38 11.25 -4.69 -7.67
CA ASP A 38 10.07 -3.96 -7.21
C ASP A 38 9.04 -4.86 -6.51
N ILE A 39 8.84 -6.08 -7.03
CA ILE A 39 7.96 -7.08 -6.42
C ILE A 39 8.54 -7.52 -5.07
N ILE A 40 9.84 -7.79 -5.02
CA ILE A 40 10.54 -8.16 -3.79
C ILE A 40 10.47 -7.03 -2.75
N LEU A 41 10.74 -5.80 -3.15
CA LEU A 41 10.71 -4.63 -2.26
C LEU A 41 9.30 -4.36 -1.72
N SER A 42 8.27 -4.52 -2.55
CA SER A 42 6.87 -4.42 -2.11
C SER A 42 6.53 -5.48 -1.06
N ALA A 43 6.99 -6.73 -1.26
CA ALA A 43 6.80 -7.81 -0.30
C ALA A 43 7.58 -7.56 1.02
N CYS A 44 8.76 -6.93 0.94
CA CYS A 44 9.53 -6.51 2.12
C CYS A 44 8.77 -5.43 2.91
N CYS A 45 8.18 -4.44 2.23
CA CYS A 45 7.32 -3.44 2.86
C CYS A 45 6.17 -4.09 3.61
N LEU A 46 5.49 -5.05 2.97
CA LEU A 46 4.37 -5.77 3.55
C LEU A 46 4.76 -6.49 4.85
N LEU A 47 5.81 -7.30 4.82
CA LEU A 47 6.27 -8.05 5.99
C LEU A 47 6.78 -7.12 7.11
N ALA A 48 7.63 -6.14 6.78
CA ALA A 48 8.17 -5.19 7.77
C ALA A 48 7.06 -4.36 8.42
N GLY A 49 6.08 -3.90 7.63
CA GLY A 49 4.91 -3.19 8.14
C GLY A 49 4.11 -4.01 9.14
N LEU A 50 4.01 -5.32 8.93
CA LEU A 50 3.34 -6.28 9.81
C LEU A 50 4.22 -6.81 10.96
N ASN A 51 5.40 -6.21 11.20
CA ASN A 51 6.38 -6.68 12.19
C ASN A 51 6.80 -8.15 12.01
N SER A 52 6.82 -8.63 10.76
CA SER A 52 7.10 -10.03 10.43
C SER A 52 8.44 -10.16 9.72
N ALA A 53 9.26 -11.09 10.20
CA ALA A 53 10.42 -11.55 9.46
C ALA A 53 10.01 -12.63 8.45
N ALA A 54 10.62 -12.63 7.27
CA ALA A 54 10.49 -13.69 6.30
C ALA A 54 11.08 -14.99 6.88
N ASP A 55 10.35 -16.08 6.74
CA ASP A 55 10.77 -17.42 7.14
C ASP A 55 10.80 -18.33 5.91
N THR A 56 11.99 -18.80 5.55
CA THR A 56 12.22 -19.60 4.34
C THR A 56 11.36 -20.89 4.29
N GLU A 57 11.18 -21.58 5.43
CA GLU A 57 10.38 -22.80 5.47
C GLU A 57 8.91 -22.49 5.26
N ARG A 58 8.39 -21.46 5.92
CA ARG A 58 7.01 -21.00 5.77
C ARG A 58 6.72 -20.45 4.39
N LEU A 59 7.66 -19.72 3.78
CA LEU A 59 7.55 -19.25 2.40
C LEU A 59 7.46 -20.40 1.40
N ARG A 60 8.29 -21.43 1.56
CA ARG A 60 8.26 -22.62 0.70
C ARG A 60 6.97 -23.42 0.89
N GLU A 61 6.51 -23.62 2.12
CA GLU A 61 5.21 -24.24 2.42
C GLU A 61 4.08 -23.48 1.70
N ALA A 62 4.01 -22.18 1.85
CA ALA A 62 2.99 -21.33 1.20
C ALA A 62 3.08 -21.40 -0.34
N TYR A 63 4.27 -21.44 -0.91
CA TYR A 63 4.48 -21.60 -2.35
C TYR A 63 3.96 -22.95 -2.87
N GLU A 64 4.25 -24.06 -2.18
CA GLU A 64 3.74 -25.39 -2.61
C GLU A 64 2.22 -25.46 -2.50
N ILE A 65 1.62 -24.90 -1.42
CA ILE A 65 0.15 -24.79 -1.31
C ILE A 65 -0.43 -23.99 -2.49
N LEU A 66 0.15 -22.84 -2.82
CA LEU A 66 -0.29 -22.04 -3.96
C LEU A 66 -0.17 -22.82 -5.28
N LYS A 67 0.94 -23.52 -5.47
CA LYS A 67 1.21 -24.30 -6.68
C LYS A 67 0.25 -25.47 -6.87
N GLU A 68 -0.17 -26.12 -5.79
CA GLU A 68 -1.15 -27.23 -5.82
C GLU A 68 -2.56 -26.72 -6.14
N ASN A 69 -2.94 -25.53 -5.69
CA ASN A 69 -4.28 -24.97 -5.82
C ASN A 69 -4.46 -24.00 -6.98
N ALA A 70 -3.36 -23.46 -7.54
CA ALA A 70 -3.39 -22.55 -8.68
C ALA A 70 -2.63 -23.13 -9.88
N GLY A 71 -3.29 -23.24 -11.02
CA GLY A 71 -2.65 -23.68 -12.27
C GLY A 71 -1.54 -22.71 -12.73
N PRO A 72 -0.64 -23.18 -13.62
CA PRO A 72 0.53 -22.39 -14.04
C PRO A 72 0.18 -21.06 -14.76
N PHE A 73 -1.03 -20.94 -15.27
CA PHE A 73 -1.55 -19.73 -15.93
C PHE A 73 -2.57 -18.97 -15.06
N SER A 74 -2.66 -19.31 -13.77
CA SER A 74 -3.53 -18.59 -12.84
C SER A 74 -2.97 -17.18 -12.59
N ALA A 75 -3.85 -16.18 -12.52
CA ALA A 75 -3.48 -14.82 -12.09
C ALA A 75 -2.82 -14.79 -10.70
N LEU A 76 -3.18 -15.72 -9.80
CA LEU A 76 -2.56 -15.88 -8.48
C LEU A 76 -1.06 -16.20 -8.53
N ARG A 77 -0.54 -16.60 -9.70
CA ARG A 77 0.89 -16.88 -9.95
C ARG A 77 1.54 -15.80 -10.83
N GLY A 78 0.91 -14.63 -10.95
CA GLY A 78 1.47 -13.44 -11.59
C GLY A 78 2.28 -12.58 -10.62
N SER A 79 2.37 -11.28 -10.90
CA SER A 79 3.14 -10.29 -10.12
C SER A 79 2.73 -10.17 -8.65
N ALA A 80 1.48 -10.45 -8.30
CA ALA A 80 1.02 -10.52 -6.91
C ALA A 80 1.44 -11.81 -6.17
N MET A 81 2.14 -12.75 -6.84
CA MET A 81 2.48 -14.06 -6.27
C MET A 81 3.33 -13.95 -5.00
N VAL A 82 4.44 -13.21 -5.05
CA VAL A 82 5.36 -13.12 -3.90
C VAL A 82 4.70 -12.45 -2.70
N PRO A 83 4.04 -11.29 -2.83
CA PRO A 83 3.26 -10.69 -1.74
C PRO A 83 2.18 -11.63 -1.18
N LEU A 84 1.46 -12.36 -2.03
CA LEU A 84 0.47 -13.36 -1.60
C LEU A 84 1.12 -14.48 -0.77
N ILE A 85 2.23 -15.05 -1.24
CA ILE A 85 3.01 -16.05 -0.51
C ILE A 85 3.48 -15.49 0.84
N CYS A 86 3.98 -14.26 0.89
CA CYS A 86 4.38 -13.61 2.13
C CYS A 86 3.21 -13.52 3.12
N LYS A 87 2.01 -13.15 2.67
CA LYS A 87 0.82 -13.14 3.53
C LYS A 87 0.40 -14.53 3.99
N MET A 88 0.46 -15.51 3.10
CA MET A 88 0.20 -16.91 3.44
C MET A 88 1.19 -17.43 4.47
N SER A 89 2.49 -17.10 4.32
CA SER A 89 3.55 -17.59 5.22
C SER A 89 3.41 -17.11 6.67
N ILE A 90 2.82 -15.95 6.88
CA ILE A 90 2.56 -15.40 8.22
C ILE A 90 1.15 -15.73 8.73
N ALA A 91 0.30 -16.29 7.90
CA ALA A 91 -1.05 -16.72 8.31
C ALA A 91 -0.97 -17.94 9.22
N LYS A 92 -1.95 -18.07 10.12
CA LYS A 92 -2.09 -19.26 10.99
C LYS A 92 -2.34 -20.52 10.17
N ASP A 93 -3.11 -20.39 9.11
CA ASP A 93 -3.44 -21.46 8.14
C ASP A 93 -3.26 -20.88 6.72
N PRO A 94 -2.14 -21.19 6.05
CA PRO A 94 -1.85 -20.68 4.70
C PRO A 94 -2.87 -21.14 3.66
N ALA A 95 -3.40 -22.37 3.77
CA ALA A 95 -4.36 -22.92 2.81
C ALA A 95 -5.71 -22.21 2.94
N ALA A 96 -6.21 -22.03 4.16
CA ALA A 96 -7.43 -21.26 4.41
C ALA A 96 -7.30 -19.80 3.95
N TYR A 97 -6.12 -19.17 4.14
CA TYR A 97 -5.86 -17.82 3.63
C TYR A 97 -6.01 -17.77 2.10
N LEU A 98 -5.40 -18.72 1.40
CA LEU A 98 -5.49 -18.80 -0.07
C LEU A 98 -6.92 -19.02 -0.54
N ASP A 99 -7.66 -19.92 0.11
CA ASP A 99 -9.06 -20.21 -0.25
C ASP A 99 -9.96 -18.98 -0.08
N GLU A 100 -9.79 -18.21 1.01
CA GLU A 100 -10.52 -16.97 1.25
C GLU A 100 -10.19 -15.91 0.18
N VAL A 101 -8.92 -15.71 -0.14
CA VAL A 101 -8.50 -14.75 -1.18
C VAL A 101 -9.02 -15.20 -2.56
N ALA A 102 -8.92 -16.50 -2.89
CA ALA A 102 -9.39 -17.02 -4.16
C ALA A 102 -10.92 -16.91 -4.30
N GLY A 103 -11.66 -17.13 -3.21
CA GLY A 103 -13.11 -16.92 -3.16
C GLY A 103 -13.49 -15.46 -3.45
N ILE A 104 -12.85 -14.52 -2.76
CA ILE A 104 -13.07 -13.07 -2.99
C ILE A 104 -12.68 -12.68 -4.44
N CYS A 105 -11.56 -13.19 -4.96
CA CYS A 105 -11.16 -12.97 -6.35
C CYS A 105 -12.23 -13.47 -7.33
N ALA A 106 -12.80 -14.66 -7.09
CA ALA A 106 -13.84 -15.21 -7.95
C ALA A 106 -15.10 -14.34 -7.97
N GLU A 107 -15.52 -13.83 -6.83
CA GLU A 107 -16.67 -12.93 -6.72
C GLU A 107 -16.38 -11.53 -7.31
N LEU A 108 -15.16 -10.98 -7.08
CA LEU A 108 -14.76 -9.72 -7.71
C LEU A 108 -14.68 -9.84 -9.23
N ASN A 109 -14.32 -11.01 -9.77
CA ASN A 109 -14.07 -11.23 -11.20
C ASN A 109 -15.33 -11.22 -12.07
N GLU A 110 -16.20 -10.25 -11.84
CA GLU A 110 -17.46 -10.03 -12.56
C GLU A 110 -17.61 -8.58 -12.98
N GLY A 111 -18.39 -8.34 -14.02
CA GLY A 111 -18.73 -6.99 -14.45
C GLY A 111 -17.53 -6.17 -14.92
N ALA A 112 -17.42 -4.94 -14.40
CA ALA A 112 -16.42 -3.95 -14.84
C ALA A 112 -14.96 -4.31 -14.46
N VAL A 113 -14.75 -5.23 -13.50
CA VAL A 113 -13.42 -5.62 -13.00
C VAL A 113 -12.97 -6.99 -13.52
N LYS A 114 -13.73 -7.60 -14.43
CA LYS A 114 -13.46 -8.95 -14.92
C LYS A 114 -12.11 -9.08 -15.63
N GLY A 115 -11.34 -10.08 -15.22
CA GLY A 115 -10.06 -10.43 -15.85
C GLY A 115 -8.89 -9.55 -15.45
N ASN A 116 -9.06 -8.67 -14.47
CA ASN A 116 -8.05 -7.74 -14.05
C ASN A 116 -7.12 -8.33 -12.97
N PRO A 117 -5.78 -8.26 -13.14
CA PRO A 117 -4.82 -8.75 -12.13
C PRO A 117 -4.90 -7.99 -10.79
N MET A 118 -5.35 -6.72 -10.78
CA MET A 118 -5.53 -5.94 -9.56
C MET A 118 -6.65 -6.44 -8.64
N ILE A 119 -7.42 -7.43 -9.07
CA ILE A 119 -8.37 -8.14 -8.22
C ILE A 119 -7.67 -8.82 -7.04
N ILE A 120 -6.43 -9.30 -7.20
CA ILE A 120 -5.73 -10.03 -6.13
C ILE A 120 -5.38 -9.11 -4.97
N PRO A 121 -4.66 -7.99 -5.17
CA PRO A 121 -4.43 -7.04 -4.07
C PRO A 121 -5.75 -6.51 -3.48
N ALA A 122 -6.78 -6.27 -4.29
CA ALA A 122 -8.09 -5.88 -3.78
C ALA A 122 -8.72 -6.96 -2.88
N ALA A 123 -8.62 -8.23 -3.28
CA ALA A 123 -9.11 -9.35 -2.47
C ALA A 123 -8.34 -9.49 -1.14
N MET A 124 -7.02 -9.27 -1.16
CA MET A 124 -6.20 -9.24 0.05
C MET A 124 -6.63 -8.13 1.00
N VAL A 125 -6.93 -6.92 0.48
CA VAL A 125 -7.49 -5.80 1.25
C VAL A 125 -8.82 -6.19 1.91
N ILE A 126 -9.78 -6.69 1.13
CA ILE A 126 -11.10 -7.09 1.61
C ILE A 126 -10.96 -8.17 2.69
N ARG A 127 -10.13 -9.19 2.44
CA ARG A 127 -9.89 -10.28 3.39
C ARG A 127 -9.37 -9.78 4.74
N VAL A 128 -8.45 -8.82 4.75
CA VAL A 128 -7.94 -8.21 5.99
C VAL A 128 -9.05 -7.49 6.73
N HIS A 129 -9.88 -6.74 6.02
CA HIS A 129 -11.00 -6.00 6.59
C HIS A 129 -12.04 -6.92 7.24
N VAL A 130 -12.53 -7.92 6.49
CA VAL A 130 -13.61 -8.79 6.98
C VAL A 130 -13.16 -9.74 8.09
N ASN A 131 -11.86 -10.05 8.15
CA ASN A 131 -11.26 -10.87 9.21
C ASN A 131 -12.04 -12.16 9.54
N GLY A 132 -12.44 -12.88 8.48
CA GLY A 132 -13.22 -14.13 8.58
C GLY A 132 -14.75 -13.95 8.59
N ALA A 133 -15.28 -12.72 8.51
CA ALA A 133 -16.70 -12.48 8.25
C ALA A 133 -17.04 -12.63 6.75
N ASP A 134 -18.33 -12.55 6.41
CA ASP A 134 -18.81 -12.62 5.02
C ASP A 134 -18.31 -11.39 4.21
N PRO A 135 -17.57 -11.57 3.11
CA PRO A 135 -17.04 -10.48 2.30
C PRO A 135 -18.05 -9.88 1.30
N SER A 136 -19.20 -10.49 1.11
CA SER A 136 -20.14 -10.21 -0.01
C SER A 136 -20.52 -8.73 -0.10
N GLU A 137 -20.77 -8.08 1.03
CA GLU A 137 -21.13 -6.67 1.06
C GLU A 137 -19.97 -5.75 0.69
N THR A 138 -18.78 -6.00 1.26
CA THR A 138 -17.56 -5.24 0.93
C THR A 138 -17.19 -5.40 -0.55
N ILE A 139 -17.39 -6.60 -1.12
CA ILE A 139 -17.19 -6.89 -2.54
C ILE A 139 -18.17 -6.06 -3.40
N ALA A 140 -19.45 -6.05 -3.03
CA ALA A 140 -20.46 -5.28 -3.74
C ALA A 140 -20.15 -3.78 -3.71
N GLN A 141 -19.78 -3.24 -2.56
CA GLN A 141 -19.36 -1.84 -2.40
C GLN A 141 -18.09 -1.53 -3.20
N THR A 142 -17.09 -2.41 -3.21
CA THR A 142 -15.87 -2.25 -4.02
C THR A 142 -16.23 -2.08 -5.50
N LYS A 143 -17.08 -2.95 -6.06
CA LYS A 143 -17.54 -2.87 -7.44
C LYS A 143 -18.30 -1.56 -7.72
N GLU A 144 -19.15 -1.14 -6.80
CA GLU A 144 -19.94 0.09 -6.94
C GLU A 144 -19.06 1.35 -6.85
N ILE A 145 -18.13 1.42 -5.90
CA ILE A 145 -17.17 2.52 -5.77
C ILE A 145 -16.35 2.64 -7.06
N PHE A 146 -15.77 1.53 -7.52
CA PHE A 146 -14.97 1.52 -8.77
C PHE A 146 -15.79 1.99 -9.97
N ARG A 147 -17.05 1.52 -10.11
CA ARG A 147 -17.96 1.96 -11.17
C ARG A 147 -18.23 3.46 -11.11
N ARG A 148 -18.40 4.04 -9.92
CA ARG A 148 -18.61 5.49 -9.73
C ARG A 148 -17.37 6.29 -10.01
N MET A 149 -16.21 5.85 -9.55
CA MET A 149 -14.91 6.46 -9.89
C MET A 149 -14.71 6.51 -11.40
N LYS A 150 -14.94 5.38 -12.10
CA LYS A 150 -14.84 5.29 -13.55
C LYS A 150 -15.84 6.21 -14.27
N LYS A 151 -17.03 6.39 -13.74
CA LYS A 151 -18.04 7.31 -14.28
C LYS A 151 -17.65 8.77 -14.08
N ALA A 152 -17.08 9.13 -12.92
CA ALA A 152 -16.66 10.49 -12.60
C ALA A 152 -15.39 10.89 -13.38
N HIS A 153 -14.44 9.97 -13.51
CA HIS A 153 -13.14 10.19 -14.12
C HIS A 153 -12.78 9.10 -15.14
N PRO A 154 -13.48 9.02 -16.28
CA PRO A 154 -13.36 7.91 -17.24
C PRO A 154 -11.98 7.77 -17.88
N PHE A 155 -11.17 8.85 -17.88
CA PHE A 155 -9.83 8.87 -18.46
C PHE A 155 -8.72 8.76 -17.39
N LEU A 156 -9.03 8.96 -16.12
CA LEU A 156 -8.08 8.86 -15.02
C LEU A 156 -8.20 7.52 -14.31
N THR A 157 -9.43 7.06 -14.06
CA THR A 157 -9.67 5.78 -13.40
C THR A 157 -9.36 4.63 -14.34
N SER A 158 -8.45 3.78 -13.90
CA SER A 158 -8.02 2.57 -14.60
C SER A 158 -8.27 1.33 -13.73
N GLU A 159 -7.88 0.19 -14.24
CA GLU A 159 -7.97 -1.08 -13.53
C GLU A 159 -7.13 -1.11 -12.25
N GLU A 160 -6.10 -0.30 -12.21
CA GLU A 160 -5.16 -0.14 -11.09
C GLU A 160 -5.82 0.55 -9.88
N ASP A 161 -7.00 1.13 -10.03
CA ASP A 161 -7.73 1.78 -8.94
C ASP A 161 -8.65 0.82 -8.16
N ILE A 162 -8.72 -0.47 -8.57
CA ILE A 162 -9.55 -1.47 -7.87
C ILE A 162 -9.10 -1.67 -6.42
N PRO A 163 -7.79 -1.80 -6.09
CA PRO A 163 -7.35 -1.87 -4.70
C PRO A 163 -7.76 -0.63 -3.88
N PHE A 164 -7.72 0.57 -4.47
CA PHE A 164 -8.20 1.78 -3.79
C PHE A 164 -9.72 1.75 -3.57
N ALA A 165 -10.49 1.25 -4.54
CA ALA A 165 -11.92 1.05 -4.35
C ALA A 165 -12.21 0.06 -3.20
N ALA A 166 -11.42 -1.02 -3.10
CA ALA A 166 -11.50 -1.96 -1.99
C ALA A 166 -11.12 -1.32 -0.65
N MET A 167 -10.08 -0.48 -0.62
CA MET A 167 -9.71 0.29 0.58
C MET A 167 -10.85 1.21 1.02
N LEU A 168 -11.44 1.96 0.11
CA LEU A 168 -12.56 2.85 0.40
C LEU A 168 -13.80 2.07 0.88
N ALA A 169 -14.08 0.90 0.32
CA ALA A 169 -15.14 0.02 0.77
C ALA A 169 -14.88 -0.52 2.19
N SER A 170 -13.62 -0.85 2.48
CA SER A 170 -13.20 -1.45 3.76
C SER A 170 -13.04 -0.42 4.88
N ALA A 171 -12.91 0.86 4.60
CA ALA A 171 -12.59 1.89 5.60
C ALA A 171 -13.82 2.47 6.32
N GLY A 172 -15.00 1.97 6.11
CA GLY A 172 -16.17 2.54 6.74
C GLY A 172 -17.36 1.61 6.90
N PRO A 173 -18.41 2.12 7.52
CA PRO A 173 -19.62 1.35 7.74
C PRO A 173 -20.34 1.03 6.42
N GLU A 174 -21.19 0.05 6.49
CA GLU A 174 -21.69 -0.78 5.39
C GLU A 174 -22.96 -0.21 4.71
N THR A 175 -23.21 1.11 4.79
CA THR A 175 -24.42 1.70 4.20
C THR A 175 -24.16 2.45 2.90
N ASP A 176 -25.13 2.44 1.98
CA ASP A 176 -25.07 3.19 0.73
C ASP A 176 -24.87 4.70 0.97
N GLU A 177 -25.48 5.26 2.04
CA GLU A 177 -25.37 6.67 2.39
C GLU A 177 -23.93 7.04 2.77
N GLU A 178 -23.24 6.18 3.50
CA GLU A 178 -21.85 6.39 3.91
C GLU A 178 -20.87 6.19 2.76
N THR A 179 -21.18 5.28 1.85
CA THR A 179 -20.48 5.15 0.56
C THR A 179 -20.59 6.44 -0.25
N ASP A 180 -21.78 7.05 -0.32
CA ASP A 180 -21.99 8.33 -1.00
C ASP A 180 -21.20 9.47 -0.36
N VAL A 181 -21.18 9.55 0.97
CA VAL A 181 -20.40 10.54 1.73
C VAL A 181 -18.90 10.38 1.43
N ARG A 182 -18.40 9.16 1.37
CA ARG A 182 -16.98 8.88 1.13
C ARG A 182 -16.56 9.21 -0.28
N ILE A 183 -17.38 8.86 -1.27
CA ILE A 183 -17.14 9.24 -2.66
C ILE A 183 -17.18 10.77 -2.80
N ALA A 184 -18.16 11.44 -2.20
CA ALA A 184 -18.24 12.89 -2.21
C ALA A 184 -17.01 13.54 -1.57
N ARG A 185 -16.50 12.98 -0.46
CA ARG A 185 -15.27 13.41 0.20
C ARG A 185 -14.05 13.22 -0.71
N THR A 186 -13.93 12.07 -1.37
CA THR A 186 -12.86 11.81 -2.33
C THR A 186 -12.84 12.83 -3.45
N GLU A 187 -14.02 13.17 -4.00
CA GLU A 187 -14.18 14.19 -5.03
C GLU A 187 -13.84 15.60 -4.54
N GLU A 188 -14.20 15.93 -3.32
CA GLU A 188 -13.86 17.21 -2.68
C GLU A 188 -12.32 17.34 -2.57
N ILE A 189 -11.65 16.34 -2.03
CA ILE A 189 -10.20 16.30 -1.90
C ILE A 189 -9.53 16.36 -3.27
N TYR A 190 -10.01 15.59 -4.27
CA TYR A 190 -9.50 15.65 -5.64
C TYR A 190 -9.60 17.06 -6.23
N LYS A 191 -10.71 17.75 -6.05
CA LYS A 191 -10.89 19.14 -6.54
C LYS A 191 -9.91 20.11 -5.89
N LEU A 192 -9.53 19.91 -4.64
CA LEU A 192 -8.51 20.71 -3.97
C LEU A 192 -7.13 20.40 -4.53
N LEU A 193 -6.73 19.14 -4.55
CA LEU A 193 -5.41 18.68 -5.00
C LEU A 193 -5.15 18.93 -6.49
N SER A 194 -6.18 18.82 -7.32
CA SER A 194 -6.06 19.05 -8.76
C SER A 194 -5.71 20.50 -9.15
N LYS A 195 -5.75 21.44 -8.23
CA LYS A 195 -5.28 22.81 -8.41
C LYS A 195 -3.78 22.93 -8.15
N GLU A 196 -3.25 22.10 -7.27
CA GLU A 196 -1.86 22.10 -6.81
C GLU A 196 -0.96 21.20 -7.67
N PHE A 197 -1.49 20.03 -8.08
CA PHE A 197 -0.75 19.07 -8.89
C PHE A 197 -1.15 19.14 -10.37
N TRP A 198 -0.12 19.22 -11.23
CA TRP A 198 -0.34 19.15 -12.68
C TRP A 198 -0.75 17.74 -13.12
N ASP A 199 -0.16 16.71 -12.52
CA ASP A 199 -0.52 15.31 -12.74
C ASP A 199 -1.85 14.99 -12.04
N LYS A 200 -2.89 14.78 -12.85
CA LYS A 200 -4.25 14.52 -12.35
C LYS A 200 -4.41 13.10 -11.83
N ASN A 201 -3.65 12.12 -12.33
CA ASN A 201 -3.60 10.77 -11.80
C ASN A 201 -3.01 10.77 -10.38
N ALA A 202 -1.89 11.45 -10.18
CA ALA A 202 -1.29 11.60 -8.86
C ALA A 202 -2.25 12.27 -7.86
N ALA A 203 -2.93 13.34 -8.28
CA ALA A 203 -3.93 14.01 -7.46
C ALA A 203 -5.11 13.10 -7.10
N GLN A 204 -5.55 12.25 -8.04
CA GLN A 204 -6.63 11.29 -7.82
C GLN A 204 -6.18 10.19 -6.84
N SER A 205 -5.03 9.56 -7.06
CA SER A 205 -4.50 8.52 -6.17
C SER A 205 -4.31 9.03 -4.75
N LEU A 206 -3.77 10.25 -4.59
CA LEU A 206 -3.64 10.89 -3.27
C LEU A 206 -5.02 11.17 -2.65
N SER A 207 -6.02 11.57 -3.43
CA SER A 207 -7.36 11.84 -2.91
C SER A 207 -8.02 10.59 -2.32
N HIS A 208 -7.77 9.43 -2.91
CA HIS A 208 -8.28 8.15 -2.41
C HIS A 208 -7.72 7.85 -1.01
N THR A 209 -6.42 8.02 -0.82
CA THR A 209 -5.78 7.76 0.47
C THR A 209 -6.19 8.81 1.53
N LEU A 210 -6.20 10.09 1.17
CA LEU A 210 -6.59 11.16 2.10
C LEU A 210 -8.07 11.10 2.50
N ALA A 211 -8.93 10.51 1.66
CA ALA A 211 -10.34 10.31 2.00
C ALA A 211 -10.55 9.35 3.18
N LEU A 212 -9.55 8.53 3.52
CA LEU A 212 -9.53 7.63 4.66
C LEU A 212 -9.25 8.35 6.00
N ALA A 213 -8.74 9.58 5.97
CA ALA A 213 -8.46 10.36 7.18
C ALA A 213 -9.76 10.91 7.80
N ASP A 214 -9.85 10.98 9.13
CA ASP A 214 -11.03 11.47 9.84
C ASP A 214 -11.16 13.01 9.85
N ALA A 215 -10.05 13.75 9.59
CA ALA A 215 -10.04 15.21 9.62
C ALA A 215 -10.76 15.82 8.39
N PRO A 216 -11.24 17.07 8.44
CA PRO A 216 -11.86 17.75 7.30
C PRO A 216 -10.98 17.74 6.03
N ALA A 217 -11.60 17.70 4.85
CA ALA A 217 -10.90 17.60 3.57
C ALA A 217 -9.84 18.68 3.36
N GLU A 218 -10.18 19.93 3.69
CA GLU A 218 -9.27 21.08 3.57
C GLU A 218 -8.05 20.96 4.50
N GLU A 219 -8.27 20.51 5.74
CA GLU A 219 -7.19 20.31 6.72
C GLU A 219 -6.28 19.17 6.28
N THR A 220 -6.85 18.07 5.83
CA THR A 220 -6.14 16.89 5.33
C THR A 220 -5.26 17.25 4.12
N CYS A 221 -5.82 17.98 3.14
CA CYS A 221 -5.07 18.48 1.98
C CYS A 221 -3.96 19.46 2.40
N ARG A 222 -4.24 20.40 3.29
CA ARG A 222 -3.26 21.37 3.78
C ARG A 222 -2.06 20.65 4.41
N LYS A 223 -2.29 19.65 5.24
CA LYS A 223 -1.23 18.86 5.89
C LYS A 223 -0.41 18.07 4.86
N ALA A 224 -1.06 17.44 3.88
CA ALA A 224 -0.35 16.75 2.80
C ALA A 224 0.56 17.70 2.02
N MET A 225 0.06 18.88 1.66
CA MET A 225 0.85 19.90 0.95
C MET A 225 2.00 20.44 1.81
N GLU A 226 1.80 20.60 3.11
CA GLU A 226 2.86 21.04 4.04
C GLU A 226 4.03 20.04 4.05
N ILE A 227 3.76 18.73 4.20
CA ILE A 227 4.78 17.68 4.13
C ILE A 227 5.48 17.70 2.76
N TYR A 228 4.70 17.76 1.67
CA TYR A 228 5.22 17.80 0.31
C TYR A 228 6.17 19.00 0.08
N ASP A 229 5.80 20.19 0.53
CA ASP A 229 6.60 21.41 0.38
C ASP A 229 7.89 21.38 1.22
N ILE A 230 7.84 20.83 2.43
CA ILE A 230 9.03 20.63 3.27
C ILE A 230 10.03 19.71 2.57
N LEU A 231 9.56 18.56 2.07
CA LEU A 231 10.41 17.61 1.34
C LEU A 231 11.00 18.24 0.08
N LYS A 232 10.20 18.96 -0.69
CA LYS A 232 10.64 19.68 -1.89
C LYS A 232 11.73 20.72 -1.59
N LYS A 233 11.60 21.48 -0.50
CA LYS A 233 12.65 22.43 -0.04
C LYS A 233 13.93 21.71 0.36
N LYS A 234 13.84 20.49 0.86
CA LYS A 234 14.99 19.63 1.20
C LYS A 234 15.56 18.86 -0.02
N GLY A 235 15.08 19.15 -1.24
CA GLY A 235 15.53 18.53 -2.49
C GLY A 235 15.04 17.10 -2.68
N ARG A 236 13.95 16.75 -2.04
CA ARG A 236 13.21 15.49 -2.18
C ARG A 236 11.78 15.78 -2.58
N LYS A 237 11.19 14.92 -3.39
CA LYS A 237 9.75 14.97 -3.70
C LYS A 237 9.26 13.58 -3.96
N PHE A 238 8.02 13.32 -3.63
CA PHE A 238 7.31 12.19 -4.19
C PHE A 238 7.14 12.40 -5.70
N GLY A 239 7.19 11.30 -6.45
CA GLY A 239 7.06 11.31 -7.87
C GLY A 239 5.69 11.72 -8.39
N SER A 240 5.51 11.48 -9.65
CA SER A 240 4.22 11.53 -10.33
C SER A 240 3.46 10.21 -10.15
N GLY A 241 2.20 10.21 -10.49
CA GLY A 241 1.37 9.00 -10.45
C GLY A 241 1.06 8.52 -9.04
N ARG A 242 1.05 7.21 -8.86
CA ARG A 242 0.58 6.56 -7.63
C ARG A 242 1.50 6.69 -6.43
N SER A 243 2.79 6.94 -6.64
CA SER A 243 3.74 7.18 -5.54
C SER A 243 3.31 8.32 -4.62
N LEU A 244 2.55 9.29 -5.15
CA LEU A 244 2.03 10.39 -4.35
C LEU A 244 0.96 9.94 -3.34
N SER A 245 0.26 8.84 -3.58
CA SER A 245 -0.76 8.32 -2.65
C SER A 245 -0.20 7.98 -1.27
N VAL A 246 1.08 7.58 -1.22
CA VAL A 246 1.77 7.24 0.04
C VAL A 246 1.92 8.45 0.95
N LEU A 247 1.96 9.67 0.41
CA LEU A 247 1.90 10.90 1.22
C LEU A 247 0.64 10.96 2.09
N GLY A 248 -0.48 10.42 1.60
CA GLY A 248 -1.73 10.34 2.36
C GLY A 248 -1.62 9.48 3.62
N THR A 249 -0.81 8.41 3.61
CA THR A 249 -0.60 7.57 4.80
C THR A 249 0.14 8.33 5.90
N LEU A 250 1.11 9.16 5.54
CA LEU A 250 1.83 10.00 6.49
C LEU A 250 0.89 10.99 7.20
N VAL A 251 -0.08 11.55 6.48
CA VAL A 251 -1.08 12.47 7.08
C VAL A 251 -1.87 11.78 8.18
N MET A 252 -2.18 10.51 8.03
CA MET A 252 -2.97 9.73 9.00
C MET A 252 -2.21 9.43 10.31
N THR A 253 -0.89 9.58 10.35
CA THR A 253 -0.11 9.38 11.59
C THR A 253 -0.43 10.41 12.68
N GLY A 254 -0.98 11.55 12.32
CA GLY A 254 -1.26 12.65 13.25
C GLY A 254 -0.04 13.52 13.60
N LEU A 255 1.18 13.12 13.24
CA LEU A 255 2.42 13.82 13.60
C LEU A 255 2.58 15.16 12.87
N PRO A 256 3.39 16.10 13.42
CA PRO A 256 3.77 17.34 12.73
C PRO A 256 4.48 17.08 11.40
N ALA A 257 4.27 17.95 10.42
CA ALA A 257 4.83 17.79 9.08
C ALA A 257 6.36 17.81 9.04
N GLU A 258 6.99 18.65 9.86
CA GLU A 258 8.45 18.71 10.01
C GLU A 258 9.03 17.40 10.54
N GLU A 259 8.42 16.83 11.59
CA GLU A 259 8.83 15.57 12.20
C GLU A 259 8.72 14.43 11.18
N LEU A 260 7.60 14.32 10.47
CA LEU A 260 7.40 13.32 9.42
C LEU A 260 8.42 13.46 8.29
N ALA A 261 8.74 14.69 7.88
CA ALA A 261 9.73 14.92 6.83
C ALA A 261 11.16 14.56 7.28
N GLU A 262 11.50 14.74 8.55
CA GLU A 262 12.79 14.36 9.11
C GLU A 262 12.89 12.84 9.22
N GLU A 263 11.92 12.16 9.82
CA GLU A 263 11.89 10.70 9.91
C GLU A 263 11.95 10.03 8.53
N LEU A 264 11.20 10.58 7.55
CA LEU A 264 11.21 10.09 6.18
C LEU A 264 12.59 10.17 5.54
N LEU A 265 13.31 11.28 5.74
CA LEU A 265 14.65 11.46 5.20
C LEU A 265 15.70 10.60 5.92
N ASP A 266 15.52 10.36 7.20
CA ASP A 266 16.39 9.47 7.96
C ASP A 266 16.16 8.00 7.56
N ALA A 267 14.90 7.58 7.35
CA ALA A 267 14.58 6.26 6.80
C ALA A 267 15.12 6.07 5.38
N ASP A 268 14.95 7.05 4.45
CA ASP A 268 15.52 7.01 3.10
C ASP A 268 17.04 6.85 3.14
N ALA A 269 17.72 7.63 3.97
CA ALA A 269 19.17 7.55 4.11
C ALA A 269 19.62 6.20 4.71
N TYR A 270 18.89 5.69 5.70
CA TYR A 270 19.21 4.43 6.37
C TYR A 270 19.06 3.24 5.41
N LEU A 271 17.95 3.15 4.67
CA LEU A 271 17.70 2.10 3.70
C LEU A 271 18.70 2.17 2.53
N THR A 272 18.95 3.37 1.98
CA THR A 272 19.88 3.57 0.87
C THR A 272 21.31 3.15 1.22
N ALA A 273 21.75 3.39 2.46
CA ALA A 273 23.10 3.02 2.89
C ALA A 273 23.30 1.50 3.05
N ARG A 274 22.23 0.73 3.22
CA ARG A 274 22.28 -0.71 3.53
C ARG A 274 21.75 -1.63 2.44
N LEU A 275 20.98 -1.08 1.50
CA LEU A 275 20.42 -1.82 0.36
C LEU A 275 20.91 -1.24 -0.96
N PRO A 276 21.95 -1.85 -1.60
CA PRO A 276 22.42 -1.42 -2.91
C PRO A 276 21.33 -1.39 -3.99
N ALA A 277 20.39 -2.33 -3.96
CA ALA A 277 19.27 -2.37 -4.89
C ALA A 277 18.46 -1.06 -4.86
N ILE A 278 18.17 -0.52 -3.67
CA ILE A 278 17.48 0.77 -3.52
C ILE A 278 18.38 1.97 -3.87
N ALA A 279 19.70 1.85 -3.69
CA ALA A 279 20.61 2.99 -3.89
C ALA A 279 20.62 3.50 -5.34
N ASP A 280 20.42 2.59 -6.30
CA ASP A 280 20.37 2.89 -7.73
C ASP A 280 18.96 3.24 -8.23
N ASP A 281 17.94 3.03 -7.40
CA ASP A 281 16.55 3.36 -7.71
C ASP A 281 16.31 4.87 -7.82
N ASP A 282 15.24 5.23 -8.52
CA ASP A 282 14.75 6.61 -8.52
C ASP A 282 14.47 7.07 -7.08
N LYS A 283 14.94 8.27 -6.76
CA LYS A 283 14.75 8.89 -5.43
C LYS A 283 13.28 8.99 -5.02
N GLU A 284 12.38 9.02 -6.00
CA GLU A 284 10.93 9.08 -5.79
C GLU A 284 10.40 7.74 -5.29
N ILE A 285 10.86 6.61 -5.87
CA ILE A 285 10.47 5.24 -5.46
C ILE A 285 11.01 4.94 -4.05
N ARG A 286 12.26 5.32 -3.77
CA ARG A 286 12.85 5.14 -2.44
C ARG A 286 12.06 5.83 -1.33
N LEU A 287 11.54 7.04 -1.60
CA LEU A 287 10.68 7.73 -0.64
C LEU A 287 9.38 6.98 -0.35
N VAL A 288 8.86 6.19 -1.30
CA VAL A 288 7.68 5.35 -1.08
C VAL A 288 7.96 4.30 -0.02
N TYR A 289 9.08 3.58 -0.12
CA TYR A 289 9.46 2.56 0.87
C TYR A 289 9.76 3.19 2.24
N ALA A 290 10.49 4.29 2.27
CA ALA A 290 10.77 5.02 3.50
C ALA A 290 9.47 5.51 4.18
N ALA A 291 8.53 6.05 3.41
CA ALA A 291 7.24 6.51 3.94
C ALA A 291 6.39 5.37 4.52
N GLN A 292 6.44 4.19 3.92
CA GLN A 292 5.78 3.00 4.46
C GLN A 292 6.40 2.58 5.80
N MET A 293 7.71 2.65 5.96
CA MET A 293 8.38 2.36 7.23
C MET A 293 8.00 3.38 8.30
N VAL A 294 8.02 4.68 7.98
CA VAL A 294 7.59 5.76 8.89
C VAL A 294 6.14 5.55 9.29
N TYR A 295 5.23 5.36 8.34
CA TYR A 295 3.82 5.12 8.63
C TYR A 295 3.64 3.92 9.56
N SER A 296 4.29 2.80 9.24
CA SER A 296 4.16 1.56 10.02
C SER A 296 4.76 1.66 11.42
N ALA A 297 5.76 2.52 11.65
CA ALA A 297 6.34 2.75 12.96
C ALA A 297 5.39 3.50 13.91
N HIS A 298 4.49 4.32 13.37
CA HIS A 298 3.57 5.13 14.17
C HIS A 298 2.17 4.54 14.34
N LEU A 299 1.89 3.39 13.77
CA LEU A 299 0.56 2.78 13.81
C LEU A 299 0.08 2.36 15.18
N GLU A 300 0.96 1.84 16.02
CA GLU A 300 0.59 1.44 17.38
C GLU A 300 0.11 2.62 18.23
N LYS A 301 0.58 3.84 17.90
CA LYS A 301 0.14 5.08 18.55
C LYS A 301 -1.23 5.56 18.06
N ALA A 302 -1.66 5.14 16.88
CA ALA A 302 -2.89 5.64 16.23
C ALA A 302 -4.15 4.79 16.52
N GLY A 303 -4.02 3.66 17.23
CA GLY A 303 -5.15 2.80 17.64
C GLY A 303 -5.60 1.80 16.57
N THR A 304 -6.67 1.04 16.87
CA THR A 304 -7.12 -0.12 16.07
C THR A 304 -7.52 0.25 14.62
N ALA A 305 -8.12 1.42 14.43
CA ALA A 305 -8.52 1.90 13.09
C ALA A 305 -7.31 2.15 12.19
N ALA A 306 -6.24 2.73 12.75
CA ALA A 306 -5.01 2.96 12.01
C ALA A 306 -4.29 1.65 11.65
N PHE A 307 -4.38 0.61 12.48
CA PHE A 307 -3.84 -0.72 12.15
C PHE A 307 -4.57 -1.35 10.96
N THR A 308 -5.89 -1.22 10.91
CA THR A 308 -6.69 -1.66 9.75
C THR A 308 -6.26 -0.93 8.49
N VAL A 309 -6.12 0.41 8.56
CA VAL A 309 -5.66 1.22 7.42
C VAL A 309 -4.23 0.85 6.98
N LEU A 310 -3.32 0.47 7.89
CA LEU A 310 -2.00 -0.04 7.50
C LEU A 310 -2.10 -1.28 6.64
N GLY A 311 -2.82 -2.29 7.13
CA GLY A 311 -3.02 -3.53 6.38
C GLY A 311 -3.51 -3.22 4.97
N LEU A 312 -4.52 -2.35 4.86
CA LEU A 312 -5.10 -1.92 3.59
C LEU A 312 -4.09 -1.20 2.68
N THR A 313 -3.32 -0.26 3.23
CA THR A 313 -2.33 0.49 2.45
C THR A 313 -1.20 -0.41 1.96
N MET A 314 -0.73 -1.32 2.79
CA MET A 314 0.32 -2.27 2.43
C MET A 314 -0.16 -3.24 1.33
N GLU A 315 -1.38 -3.73 1.42
CA GLU A 315 -1.99 -4.57 0.38
C GLU A 315 -2.13 -3.81 -0.95
N ALA A 316 -2.53 -2.52 -0.90
CA ALA A 316 -2.62 -1.68 -2.09
C ALA A 316 -1.25 -1.33 -2.70
N THR A 317 -0.18 -1.26 -1.89
CA THR A 317 1.20 -1.01 -2.38
C THR A 317 1.68 -2.16 -3.28
N VAL A 318 1.19 -3.38 -3.09
CA VAL A 318 1.41 -4.50 -4.01
C VAL A 318 0.96 -4.17 -5.43
N GLY A 319 -0.18 -3.47 -5.57
CA GLY A 319 -0.63 -2.98 -6.88
C GLY A 319 0.27 -1.90 -7.50
N ILE A 320 1.07 -1.19 -6.71
CA ILE A 320 2.01 -0.16 -7.21
C ILE A 320 3.24 -0.80 -7.83
N GLY A 321 3.77 -1.89 -7.24
CA GLY A 321 4.91 -2.63 -7.80
C GLY A 321 4.65 -3.22 -9.19
N GLU A 322 3.39 -3.54 -9.52
CA GLU A 322 3.03 -4.01 -10.86
C GLU A 322 3.13 -2.92 -11.94
N LEU A 323 3.06 -1.65 -11.57
CA LEU A 323 3.02 -0.53 -12.51
C LEU A 323 4.38 -0.14 -13.09
N SER A 324 5.45 -0.35 -12.32
CA SER A 324 6.81 -0.09 -12.81
C SER A 324 7.22 -1.05 -13.94
N LEU A 325 6.52 -2.18 -14.08
CA LEU A 325 6.77 -3.18 -15.13
C LEU A 325 6.18 -2.81 -16.50
N PHE A 326 5.30 -1.80 -16.58
CA PHE A 326 4.63 -1.37 -17.82
C PHE A 326 5.03 0.03 -18.31
N MET A 327 5.96 0.71 -17.62
CA MET A 327 6.54 1.99 -18.06
C MET A 327 7.95 1.80 -18.62
#